data_e4c975cace1d56a06b87344a17e44838
#
_entry.id   e4c975cace1d56a06b87344a17e44838
#
_cell.length_a   1.000
_cell.length_b   1.000
_cell.length_c   1.000
_cell.angle_alpha   90.00
_cell.angle_beta   90.00
_cell.angle_gamma   90.00
#
_symmetry.space_group_name_H-M   'P 1'
#
loop_
_entity.id
_entity.type
_entity.pdbx_description
1 polymer ?
#
loop_
_entity_poly.entity_id
_entity_poly.type
_entity_poly.pdbx_seq_one_letter_code
_entity_poly.pdbx_strand_id
1 'polypeptide(L)'
;MIVRRLQAGDEAVAREAVARFKNSHPTVDHTRRFLGNLNHYFYVAEVDRELAGFLLAYKMERCDGERAMMFLYEIEVLSRHRRQGVGRALVEAVKEECERQGFLKMFVITGEANEPAQRLYLASGGTLEQKGALLFHF
;
A
#
# COMPACT_ATOMS: atom_id res chain seq x y z
N MET A 1 -2.70 -12.84 12.39
CA MET A 1 -2.22 -11.88 11.36
C MET A 1 -1.86 -10.56 12.02
N ILE A 2 -0.71 -10.03 11.70
CA ILE A 2 -0.22 -8.75 12.22
C ILE A 2 -0.01 -7.82 11.03
N VAL A 3 -0.66 -6.65 11.04
CA VAL A 3 -0.47 -5.61 10.04
C VAL A 3 0.14 -4.39 10.73
N ARG A 4 1.24 -3.88 10.17
CA ARG A 4 1.88 -2.69 10.74
C ARG A 4 2.55 -1.82 9.68
N ARG A 5 2.64 -0.54 9.96
CA ARG A 5 3.40 0.41 9.15
C ARG A 5 4.88 0.31 9.52
N LEU A 6 5.73 0.26 8.50
CA LEU A 6 7.17 0.32 8.68
C LEU A 6 7.64 1.76 8.80
N GLN A 7 8.66 1.97 9.62
CA GLN A 7 9.27 3.29 9.83
C GLN A 7 10.78 3.13 9.95
N ALA A 8 11.49 4.24 10.09
CA ALA A 8 12.94 4.19 10.31
C ALA A 8 13.27 3.24 11.47
N GLY A 9 14.19 2.34 11.24
CA GLY A 9 14.51 1.22 12.13
C GLY A 9 14.03 -0.14 11.61
N ASP A 10 13.06 -0.15 10.69
CA ASP A 10 12.51 -1.37 10.08
C ASP A 10 13.17 -1.72 8.74
N GLU A 11 14.38 -1.26 8.48
CA GLU A 11 15.07 -1.44 7.19
C GLU A 11 15.19 -2.91 6.80
N ALA A 12 15.47 -3.78 7.74
CA ALA A 12 15.61 -5.21 7.46
C ALA A 12 14.30 -5.83 6.95
N VAL A 13 13.18 -5.48 7.58
CA VAL A 13 11.85 -5.98 7.18
C VAL A 13 11.44 -5.39 5.83
N ALA A 14 11.68 -4.10 5.62
CA ALA A 14 11.36 -3.43 4.35
C ALA A 14 12.17 -4.05 3.20
N ARG A 15 13.46 -4.30 3.40
CA ARG A 15 14.33 -4.91 2.38
C ARG A 15 13.91 -6.34 2.07
N GLU A 16 13.50 -7.10 3.08
CA GLU A 16 12.98 -8.45 2.89
C GLU A 16 11.69 -8.42 2.05
N ALA A 17 10.78 -7.51 2.35
CA ALA A 17 9.54 -7.35 1.59
C ALA A 17 9.83 -6.98 0.12
N VAL A 18 10.71 -6.02 -0.12
CA VAL A 18 11.09 -5.60 -1.48
C VAL A 18 11.75 -6.76 -2.24
N ALA A 19 12.63 -7.50 -1.62
CA ALA A 19 13.25 -8.68 -2.25
C ALA A 19 12.20 -9.74 -2.61
N ARG A 20 11.28 -10.01 -1.71
CA ARG A 20 10.26 -11.05 -1.88
C ARG A 20 9.21 -10.70 -2.93
N PHE A 21 8.71 -9.48 -2.91
CA PHE A 21 7.59 -9.07 -3.76
C PHE A 21 8.02 -8.38 -5.05
N LYS A 22 9.17 -7.75 -5.07
CA LYS A 22 9.62 -6.94 -6.21
C LYS A 22 10.92 -7.45 -6.84
N ASN A 23 11.52 -8.49 -6.28
CA ASN A 23 12.78 -9.05 -6.75
C ASN A 23 13.86 -7.96 -6.93
N SER A 24 13.99 -7.09 -5.96
CA SER A 24 14.94 -5.98 -5.94
C SER A 24 15.65 -5.92 -4.59
N HIS A 25 16.86 -5.36 -4.57
CA HIS A 25 17.73 -5.38 -3.40
C HIS A 25 18.30 -3.99 -3.12
N PRO A 26 17.49 -3.05 -2.61
CA PRO A 26 17.97 -1.72 -2.29
C PRO A 26 18.97 -1.75 -1.13
N THR A 27 19.82 -0.73 -1.07
CA THR A 27 20.77 -0.59 0.04
C THR A 27 20.05 -0.24 1.35
N VAL A 28 20.72 -0.49 2.47
CA VAL A 28 20.20 -0.09 3.79
C VAL A 28 20.01 1.42 3.86
N ASP A 29 20.96 2.19 3.35
CA ASP A 29 20.88 3.67 3.37
C ASP A 29 19.73 4.19 2.53
N HIS A 30 19.49 3.63 1.34
CA HIS A 30 18.34 3.99 0.52
C HIS A 30 17.03 3.69 1.27
N THR A 31 16.92 2.49 1.82
CA THR A 31 15.73 2.04 2.55
C THR A 31 15.47 2.92 3.78
N ARG A 32 16.52 3.28 4.51
CA ARG A 32 16.40 4.19 5.66
C ARG A 32 15.83 5.54 5.24
N ARG A 33 16.36 6.14 4.17
CA ARG A 33 15.84 7.41 3.64
C ARG A 33 14.39 7.28 3.18
N PHE A 34 14.05 6.18 2.50
CA PHE A 34 12.69 5.93 2.05
C PHE A 34 11.72 5.86 3.22
N LEU A 35 12.04 5.07 4.25
CA LEU A 35 11.19 4.91 5.44
C LEU A 35 11.13 6.19 6.28
N GLY A 36 12.18 7.02 6.24
CA GLY A 36 12.23 8.29 6.97
C GLY A 36 11.37 9.39 6.36
N ASN A 37 10.90 9.23 5.14
CA ASN A 37 10.01 10.19 4.50
C ASN A 37 8.57 9.99 5.00
N LEU A 38 8.03 10.99 5.70
CA LEU A 38 6.72 10.92 6.32
C LEU A 38 5.56 10.83 5.32
N ASN A 39 5.82 11.09 4.04
CA ASN A 39 4.82 10.93 2.97
C ASN A 39 4.76 9.51 2.43
N HIS A 40 5.67 8.64 2.86
CA HIS A 40 5.69 7.23 2.46
C HIS A 40 5.00 6.37 3.51
N TYR A 41 4.07 5.54 3.05
CA TYR A 41 3.28 4.63 3.88
C TYR A 41 3.52 3.22 3.40
N PHE A 42 4.45 2.54 4.06
CA PHE A 42 4.84 1.18 3.74
C PHE A 42 4.29 0.26 4.83
N TYR A 43 3.32 -0.58 4.48
CA TYR A 43 2.70 -1.54 5.40
C TYR A 43 3.09 -2.95 5.03
N VAL A 44 3.24 -3.80 6.02
CA VAL A 44 3.41 -5.24 5.83
C VAL A 44 2.38 -6.00 6.65
N ALA A 45 2.04 -7.17 6.16
CA ALA A 45 1.21 -8.13 6.88
C ALA A 45 2.03 -9.40 7.13
N GLU A 46 2.02 -9.89 8.36
CA GLU A 46 2.65 -11.13 8.75
C GLU A 46 1.57 -12.16 9.12
N VAL A 47 1.71 -13.36 8.60
CA VAL A 47 0.89 -14.53 8.94
C VAL A 47 1.84 -15.66 9.30
N ASP A 48 1.68 -16.25 10.47
CA ASP A 48 2.54 -17.34 10.96
C ASP A 48 4.04 -17.00 10.87
N ARG A 49 4.40 -15.79 11.27
CA ARG A 49 5.77 -15.25 11.26
C ARG A 49 6.38 -15.09 9.86
N GLU A 50 5.57 -15.12 8.83
CA GLU A 50 5.99 -14.92 7.46
C GLU A 50 5.43 -13.61 6.92
N LEU A 51 6.23 -12.87 6.15
CA LEU A 51 5.73 -11.74 5.38
C LEU A 51 4.78 -12.26 4.29
N ALA A 52 3.50 -12.05 4.52
CA ALA A 52 2.43 -12.56 3.65
C ALA A 52 1.98 -11.54 2.60
N GLY A 53 2.17 -10.26 2.87
CA GLY A 53 1.78 -9.20 1.94
C GLY A 53 2.41 -7.86 2.31
N PHE A 54 2.35 -6.93 1.37
CA PHE A 54 2.73 -5.55 1.58
C PHE A 54 1.78 -4.60 0.88
N LEU A 55 1.77 -3.36 1.33
CA LEU A 55 1.07 -2.26 0.69
C LEU A 55 1.95 -1.02 0.74
N LEU A 56 2.08 -0.35 -0.40
CA LEU A 56 2.79 0.91 -0.52
C LEU A 56 1.82 2.00 -0.93
N ALA A 57 1.78 3.08 -0.16
CA ALA A 57 0.94 4.23 -0.43
C ALA A 57 1.73 5.53 -0.21
N TYR A 58 1.28 6.59 -0.85
CA TYR A 58 1.92 7.91 -0.79
C TYR A 58 0.92 8.97 -0.38
N LYS A 59 1.30 9.76 0.61
CA LYS A 59 0.56 10.97 0.96
C LYS A 59 0.83 12.03 -0.10
N MET A 60 -0.24 12.58 -0.65
CA MET A 60 -0.18 13.65 -1.64
C MET A 60 -0.79 14.91 -1.05
N GLU A 61 0.04 15.92 -0.86
CA GLU A 61 -0.45 17.25 -0.48
C GLU A 61 -1.18 17.89 -1.65
N ARG A 62 -2.15 18.75 -1.34
CA ARG A 62 -2.96 19.42 -2.36
C ARG A 62 -2.62 20.90 -2.40
N CYS A 63 -2.54 21.46 -3.59
CA CYS A 63 -2.31 22.90 -3.76
C CYS A 63 -3.56 23.75 -3.47
N ASP A 64 -4.74 23.14 -3.44
CA ASP A 64 -6.03 23.81 -3.34
C ASP A 64 -6.75 23.57 -1.99
N GLY A 65 -6.08 22.99 -1.02
CA GLY A 65 -6.66 22.75 0.31
C GLY A 65 -5.68 22.06 1.25
N GLU A 66 -5.97 22.14 2.55
CA GLU A 66 -5.08 21.66 3.60
C GLU A 66 -5.12 20.14 3.77
N ARG A 67 -6.25 19.50 3.43
CA ARG A 67 -6.41 18.06 3.59
C ARG A 67 -5.68 17.33 2.48
N ALA A 68 -4.79 16.41 2.84
CA ALA A 68 -4.05 15.58 1.90
C ALA A 68 -4.92 14.46 1.33
N MET A 69 -4.43 13.83 0.28
CA MET A 69 -4.97 12.58 -0.27
C MET A 69 -3.99 11.45 -0.03
N MET A 70 -4.48 10.23 0.03
CA MET A 70 -3.66 9.02 0.05
C MET A 70 -3.76 8.30 -1.29
N PHE A 71 -2.63 8.08 -1.93
CA PHE A 71 -2.53 7.28 -3.14
C PHE A 71 -2.03 5.89 -2.79
N LEU A 72 -2.92 4.88 -2.84
CA LEU A 72 -2.53 3.50 -2.72
C LEU A 72 -1.86 3.10 -4.03
N TYR A 73 -0.53 2.96 -4.00
CA TYR A 73 0.26 2.75 -5.20
C TYR A 73 0.32 1.30 -5.62
N GLU A 74 0.65 0.38 -4.69
CA GLU A 74 0.67 -1.05 -4.97
C GLU A 74 0.36 -1.87 -3.73
N ILE A 75 -0.21 -3.04 -3.95
CA ILE A 75 -0.49 -4.02 -2.92
C ILE A 75 -0.25 -5.41 -3.51
N GLU A 76 0.37 -6.28 -2.73
CA GLU A 76 0.58 -7.65 -3.15
C GLU A 76 0.50 -8.60 -1.96
N VAL A 77 -0.07 -9.79 -2.19
CA VAL A 77 -0.20 -10.85 -1.20
C VAL A 77 0.35 -12.13 -1.82
N LEU A 78 1.17 -12.86 -1.07
CA LEU A 78 1.69 -14.15 -1.51
C LEU A 78 0.54 -15.10 -1.87
N SER A 79 0.71 -15.87 -2.93
CA SER A 79 -0.32 -16.76 -3.47
C SER A 79 -0.92 -17.69 -2.40
N ARG A 80 -0.07 -18.25 -1.55
CA ARG A 80 -0.48 -19.18 -0.47
C ARG A 80 -1.26 -18.50 0.66
N HIS A 81 -1.24 -17.17 0.73
CA HIS A 81 -1.95 -16.39 1.72
C HIS A 81 -3.13 -15.60 1.14
N ARG A 82 -3.43 -15.78 -0.14
CA ARG A 82 -4.58 -15.13 -0.77
C ARG A 82 -5.90 -15.70 -0.25
N ARG A 83 -6.97 -14.90 -0.35
CA ARG A 83 -8.33 -15.23 0.12
C ARG A 83 -8.43 -15.50 1.63
N GLN A 84 -7.47 -15.02 2.40
CA GLN A 84 -7.44 -15.13 3.86
C GLN A 84 -7.62 -13.78 4.54
N GLY A 85 -8.00 -12.76 3.79
CA GLY A 85 -8.24 -11.42 4.33
C GLY A 85 -6.98 -10.55 4.48
N VAL A 86 -5.82 -10.99 4.01
CA VAL A 86 -4.57 -10.25 4.15
C VAL A 86 -4.62 -8.91 3.41
N GLY A 87 -5.03 -8.93 2.14
CA GLY A 87 -5.14 -7.71 1.35
C GLY A 87 -6.14 -6.73 1.94
N ARG A 88 -7.29 -7.22 2.39
CA ARG A 88 -8.31 -6.40 3.04
C ARG A 88 -7.78 -5.78 4.33
N ALA A 89 -7.07 -6.53 5.15
CA ALA A 89 -6.49 -6.01 6.38
C ALA A 89 -5.47 -4.90 6.12
N LEU A 90 -4.67 -5.04 5.07
CA LEU A 90 -3.73 -4.00 4.64
C LEU A 90 -4.46 -2.72 4.20
N VAL A 91 -5.50 -2.84 3.38
CA VAL A 91 -6.30 -1.68 2.94
C VAL A 91 -6.99 -1.02 4.12
N GLU A 92 -7.60 -1.79 5.02
CA GLU A 92 -8.26 -1.23 6.20
C GLU A 92 -7.28 -0.47 7.10
N ALA A 93 -6.06 -0.97 7.30
CA ALA A 93 -5.05 -0.28 8.11
C ALA A 93 -4.72 1.12 7.56
N VAL A 94 -4.61 1.25 6.23
CA VAL A 94 -4.37 2.55 5.61
C VAL A 94 -5.60 3.45 5.69
N LYS A 95 -6.79 2.90 5.51
CA LYS A 95 -8.05 3.65 5.65
C LYS A 95 -8.19 4.25 7.05
N GLU A 96 -7.94 3.45 8.08
CA GLU A 96 -7.97 3.91 9.48
C GLU A 96 -6.98 5.05 9.70
N GLU A 97 -5.79 4.94 9.15
CA GLU A 97 -4.78 5.99 9.24
C GLU A 97 -5.23 7.27 8.52
N CYS A 98 -5.83 7.17 7.36
CA CYS A 98 -6.40 8.31 6.63
C CYS A 98 -7.50 9.01 7.44
N GLU A 99 -8.38 8.25 8.05
CA GLU A 99 -9.44 8.78 8.92
C GLU A 99 -8.85 9.49 10.13
N ARG A 100 -7.88 8.86 10.79
CA ARG A 100 -7.22 9.42 11.97
C ARG A 100 -6.52 10.75 11.66
N GLN A 101 -5.90 10.88 10.50
CA GLN A 101 -5.21 12.10 10.09
C GLN A 101 -6.12 13.11 9.37
N GLY A 102 -7.38 12.77 9.12
CA GLY A 102 -8.31 13.66 8.44
C GLY A 102 -8.04 13.87 6.96
N PHE A 103 -7.55 12.85 6.26
CA PHE A 103 -7.32 12.92 4.81
C PHE A 103 -8.63 13.14 4.07
N LEU A 104 -8.56 13.84 2.93
CA LEU A 104 -9.73 14.09 2.10
C LEU A 104 -10.29 12.80 1.51
N LYS A 105 -9.39 11.96 0.97
CA LYS A 105 -9.75 10.67 0.37
C LYS A 105 -8.52 9.79 0.22
N MET A 106 -8.76 8.50 0.02
CA MET A 106 -7.80 7.53 -0.51
C MET A 106 -8.28 7.07 -1.86
N PHE A 107 -7.37 6.92 -2.81
CA PHE A 107 -7.70 6.40 -4.14
C PHE A 107 -6.65 5.42 -4.63
N VAL A 108 -7.04 4.57 -5.57
CA VAL A 108 -6.17 3.58 -6.20
C VAL A 108 -6.53 3.49 -7.68
N ILE A 109 -5.53 3.22 -8.51
CA ILE A 109 -5.70 3.00 -9.95
C ILE A 109 -5.30 1.55 -10.22
N THR A 110 -6.17 0.81 -10.91
CA THR A 110 -5.88 -0.56 -11.34
C THR A 110 -6.38 -0.78 -12.75
N GLY A 111 -5.83 -1.80 -13.42
CA GLY A 111 -6.24 -2.15 -14.78
C GLY A 111 -7.61 -2.81 -14.83
N GLU A 112 -8.35 -2.62 -15.92
CA GLU A 112 -9.67 -3.24 -16.12
C GLU A 112 -9.61 -4.78 -16.09
N ALA A 113 -8.48 -5.35 -16.50
CA ALA A 113 -8.28 -6.80 -16.50
C ALA A 113 -7.93 -7.38 -15.12
N ASN A 114 -7.59 -6.53 -14.15
CA ASN A 114 -7.20 -6.99 -12.81
C ASN A 114 -8.42 -7.18 -11.92
N GLU A 115 -9.18 -8.22 -12.18
CA GLU A 115 -10.38 -8.54 -11.42
C GLU A 115 -10.14 -8.81 -9.92
N PRO A 116 -9.07 -9.52 -9.52
CA PRO A 116 -8.80 -9.72 -8.09
C PRO A 116 -8.62 -8.42 -7.32
N ALA A 117 -7.90 -7.45 -7.89
CA ALA A 117 -7.73 -6.12 -7.27
C ALA A 117 -9.06 -5.38 -7.16
N GLN A 118 -9.86 -5.39 -8.22
CA GLN A 118 -11.18 -4.76 -8.21
C GLN A 118 -12.08 -5.34 -7.12
N ARG A 119 -12.11 -6.66 -6.98
CA ARG A 119 -12.88 -7.32 -5.92
C ARG A 119 -12.39 -6.91 -4.52
N LEU A 120 -11.08 -6.84 -4.35
CA LEU A 120 -10.49 -6.39 -3.09
C LEU A 120 -10.93 -4.98 -2.72
N TYR A 121 -10.84 -4.05 -3.66
CA TYR A 121 -11.17 -2.65 -3.40
C TYR A 121 -12.67 -2.45 -3.15
N LEU A 122 -13.52 -3.11 -3.90
CA LEU A 122 -14.96 -3.09 -3.65
C LEU A 122 -15.31 -3.70 -2.28
N ALA A 123 -14.72 -4.83 -1.93
CA ALA A 123 -14.92 -5.48 -0.63
C ALA A 123 -14.40 -4.62 0.54
N SER A 124 -13.45 -3.74 0.28
CA SER A 124 -12.90 -2.80 1.27
C SER A 124 -13.66 -1.47 1.34
N GLY A 125 -14.80 -1.37 0.68
CA GLY A 125 -15.67 -0.19 0.70
C GLY A 125 -15.35 0.86 -0.37
N GLY A 126 -14.49 0.54 -1.33
CA GLY A 126 -14.20 1.42 -2.46
C GLY A 126 -15.35 1.47 -3.45
N THR A 127 -15.45 2.58 -4.16
CA THR A 127 -16.42 2.75 -5.27
C THR A 127 -15.67 3.05 -6.55
N LEU A 128 -16.16 2.50 -7.65
CA LEU A 128 -15.58 2.77 -8.96
C LEU A 128 -16.04 4.15 -9.46
N GLU A 129 -15.10 5.10 -9.58
CA GLU A 129 -15.40 6.45 -10.07
C GLU A 129 -15.21 6.61 -11.57
N GLN A 130 -14.23 5.91 -12.16
CA GLN A 130 -13.84 6.11 -13.54
C GLN A 130 -13.41 4.80 -14.18
N LYS A 131 -13.82 4.57 -15.45
CA LYS A 131 -13.37 3.48 -16.31
C LYS A 131 -12.53 4.04 -17.46
N GLY A 132 -11.72 3.19 -18.07
CA GLY A 132 -11.02 3.51 -19.31
C GLY A 132 -9.90 4.53 -19.17
N ALA A 133 -9.20 4.54 -18.05
CA ALA A 133 -8.02 5.36 -17.90
C ALA A 133 -6.92 4.92 -18.87
N LEU A 134 -6.20 5.88 -19.46
CA LEU A 134 -5.06 5.63 -20.33
C LEU A 134 -3.78 5.96 -19.59
N LEU A 135 -2.77 5.07 -19.69
CA LEU A 135 -1.45 5.30 -19.13
C LEU A 135 -0.51 5.79 -20.21
N PHE A 136 0.13 6.92 -19.97
CA PHE A 136 1.20 7.44 -20.83
C PHE A 136 2.53 7.27 -20.11
N HIS A 137 3.53 6.83 -20.85
CA HIS A 137 4.90 6.69 -20.36
C HIS A 137 5.81 7.59 -21.20
N PHE A 138 6.67 8.35 -20.53
CA PHE A 138 7.59 9.30 -21.18
C PHE A 138 9.03 8.82 -21.10
#